data_7c9b041eb1640ed14553199118238297
#
_entry.id   7c9b041eb1640ed14553199118238297
#
_cell.length_a   1.000
_cell.length_b   1.000
_cell.length_c   1.000
_cell.angle_alpha   90.00
_cell.angle_beta   90.00
_cell.angle_gamma   90.00
#
_symmetry.space_group_name_H-M   'P 1'
#
loop_
_entity.id
_entity.type
_entity.pdbx_description
1 polymer ?
#
loop_
_entity_poly.entity_id
_entity_poly.type
_entity_poly.pdbx_seq_one_letter_code
_entity_poly.pdbx_strand_id
1 'polypeptide(L)'
;MHLGHPHVIGCWEVDGVLIDPGPESSLPTLLEAIGDEQPRALLLTHIHLDHAAATGAMVERWPSLEVYVHERGAPHLVDPSKLLASAERLYGDRLEYLWGKIEPVPEANVHALSGGETVLGMRVVYTPGHASHHVCYLHEESGTAFVGDVAAVRIPPTNLILPPTPPPDIDIELWEKSLAIVEAWEPSRLALTHFGAVANVGTHLDVVRTRLRQEAEAARELDAEAYEADLKQRIEADIDDAQVLAELLQAVPLAYQYGGLDRYWSKRPGLAESAPGAS
;
A
#
# COMPACT_ATOMS: atom_id res chain seq x y z
N MET A 1 14.36 -0.71 -7.60
CA MET A 1 15.14 -0.12 -6.46
C MET A 1 14.62 1.31 -6.27
N HIS A 2 14.02 1.61 -5.13
CA HIS A 2 13.48 2.95 -4.86
C HIS A 2 14.51 3.78 -4.08
N LEU A 3 14.96 4.90 -4.67
CA LEU A 3 15.95 5.84 -4.08
C LEU A 3 17.20 5.18 -3.50
N GLY A 4 17.69 4.14 -4.14
CA GLY A 4 18.88 3.39 -3.69
C GLY A 4 18.57 2.21 -2.75
N HIS A 5 17.33 2.02 -2.30
CA HIS A 5 16.91 0.97 -1.39
C HIS A 5 16.21 -0.19 -2.14
N PRO A 6 16.75 -1.42 -2.10
CA PRO A 6 16.22 -2.54 -2.88
C PRO A 6 14.94 -3.16 -2.31
N HIS A 7 14.67 -3.03 -1.00
CA HIS A 7 13.58 -3.72 -0.32
C HIS A 7 12.45 -2.79 0.15
N VAL A 8 12.26 -1.64 -0.49
CA VAL A 8 11.20 -0.68 -0.10
C VAL A 8 9.90 -0.94 -0.87
N ILE A 9 9.99 -1.08 -2.20
CA ILE A 9 8.85 -1.28 -3.08
C ILE A 9 9.15 -2.45 -4.02
N GLY A 10 8.26 -3.43 -4.07
CA GLY A 10 8.31 -4.58 -4.97
C GLY A 10 7.15 -4.57 -5.96
N CYS A 11 7.44 -4.73 -7.23
CA CYS A 11 6.46 -5.08 -8.26
C CYS A 11 6.44 -6.61 -8.40
N TRP A 12 5.25 -7.18 -8.48
CA TRP A 12 5.09 -8.61 -8.71
C TRP A 12 4.74 -8.90 -10.17
N GLU A 13 5.24 -10.02 -10.68
CA GLU A 13 4.91 -10.51 -12.01
C GLU A 13 4.37 -11.93 -11.90
N VAL A 14 3.26 -12.21 -12.60
CA VAL A 14 2.71 -13.54 -12.79
C VAL A 14 2.00 -13.62 -14.14
N ASP A 15 2.32 -14.61 -14.94
CA ASP A 15 1.75 -14.85 -16.27
C ASP A 15 1.79 -13.63 -17.23
N GLY A 16 2.85 -12.82 -17.12
CA GLY A 16 3.04 -11.58 -17.86
C GLY A 16 2.22 -10.39 -17.34
N VAL A 17 1.49 -10.56 -16.25
CA VAL A 17 0.74 -9.49 -15.58
C VAL A 17 1.60 -8.88 -14.47
N LEU A 18 1.71 -7.57 -14.43
CA LEU A 18 2.38 -6.85 -13.35
C LEU A 18 1.38 -6.36 -12.34
N ILE A 19 1.71 -6.53 -11.05
CA ILE A 19 0.94 -6.01 -9.94
C ILE A 19 1.77 -4.91 -9.26
N ASP A 20 1.17 -3.72 -9.16
CA ASP A 20 1.76 -2.50 -8.59
C ASP A 20 3.12 -2.16 -9.21
N PRO A 21 3.17 -1.48 -10.36
CA PRO A 21 4.42 -1.16 -11.06
C PRO A 21 5.34 -0.21 -10.29
N GLY A 22 4.85 0.36 -9.19
CA GLY A 22 5.62 1.27 -8.36
C GLY A 22 5.60 2.72 -8.84
N PRO A 23 6.50 3.56 -8.28
CA PRO A 23 6.64 4.95 -8.68
C PRO A 23 7.40 5.08 -10.01
N GLU A 24 7.15 6.18 -10.74
CA GLU A 24 7.86 6.46 -11.99
C GLU A 24 9.37 6.65 -11.75
N SER A 25 9.75 7.19 -10.59
CA SER A 25 11.17 7.31 -10.17
C SER A 25 11.92 5.96 -10.11
N SER A 26 11.19 4.83 -9.99
CA SER A 26 11.76 3.47 -9.99
C SER A 26 11.53 2.74 -11.32
N LEU A 27 10.82 3.33 -12.29
CA LEU A 27 10.49 2.73 -13.57
C LEU A 27 11.71 2.21 -14.36
N PRO A 28 12.88 2.91 -14.39
CA PRO A 28 14.07 2.37 -15.05
C PRO A 28 14.51 1.01 -14.51
N THR A 29 14.43 0.80 -13.18
CA THR A 29 14.75 -0.50 -12.56
C THR A 29 13.72 -1.58 -12.92
N LEU A 30 12.44 -1.23 -12.97
CA LEU A 30 11.40 -2.16 -13.40
C LEU A 30 11.60 -2.58 -14.86
N LEU A 31 11.86 -1.61 -15.77
CA LEU A 31 12.09 -1.88 -17.18
C LEU A 31 13.35 -2.74 -17.41
N GLU A 32 14.39 -2.54 -16.62
CA GLU A 32 15.58 -3.40 -16.66
C GLU A 32 15.25 -4.86 -16.28
N ALA A 33 14.36 -5.04 -15.30
CA ALA A 33 13.96 -6.36 -14.81
C ALA A 33 13.04 -7.12 -15.79
N ILE A 34 12.07 -6.43 -16.40
CA ILE A 34 11.12 -7.07 -17.34
C ILE A 34 11.59 -7.08 -18.79
N GLY A 35 12.63 -6.32 -19.13
CA GLY A 35 13.12 -6.15 -20.51
C GLY A 35 12.22 -5.25 -21.37
N ASP A 36 12.28 -5.47 -22.68
CA ASP A 36 11.53 -4.66 -23.68
C ASP A 36 10.15 -5.24 -24.02
N GLU A 37 9.75 -6.35 -23.39
CA GLU A 37 8.46 -6.97 -23.66
C GLU A 37 7.34 -6.18 -22.97
N GLN A 38 6.24 -5.96 -23.72
CA GLN A 38 5.05 -5.35 -23.16
C GLN A 38 4.43 -6.31 -22.15
N PRO A 39 4.18 -5.86 -20.89
CA PRO A 39 3.36 -6.64 -19.96
C PRO A 39 1.96 -6.89 -20.54
N ARG A 40 1.37 -8.01 -20.18
CA ARG A 40 0.02 -8.38 -20.61
C ARG A 40 -1.02 -7.40 -20.08
N ALA A 41 -0.85 -6.94 -18.83
CA ALA A 41 -1.68 -5.93 -18.18
C ALA A 41 -0.98 -5.42 -16.90
N LEU A 42 -1.51 -4.31 -16.34
CA LEU A 42 -1.24 -3.84 -14.99
C LEU A 42 -2.45 -4.08 -14.10
N LEU A 43 -2.24 -4.67 -12.94
CA LEU A 43 -3.23 -4.75 -11.86
C LEU A 43 -2.77 -3.84 -10.71
N LEU A 44 -3.57 -2.87 -10.32
CA LEU A 44 -3.25 -1.99 -9.21
C LEU A 44 -4.04 -2.41 -7.97
N THR A 45 -3.33 -2.66 -6.87
CA THR A 45 -4.01 -2.88 -5.58
C THR A 45 -4.71 -1.62 -5.14
N HIS A 46 -4.09 -0.47 -5.32
CA HIS A 46 -4.64 0.85 -5.07
C HIS A 46 -3.81 1.93 -5.80
N ILE A 47 -4.17 3.21 -5.63
CA ILE A 47 -3.56 4.30 -6.41
C ILE A 47 -2.60 5.19 -5.61
N HIS A 48 -2.09 4.77 -4.46
CA HIS A 48 -1.00 5.50 -3.83
C HIS A 48 0.21 5.52 -4.76
N LEU A 49 1.01 6.58 -4.67
CA LEU A 49 2.02 6.90 -5.69
C LEU A 49 3.15 5.87 -5.77
N ASP A 50 3.46 5.24 -4.66
CA ASP A 50 4.43 4.15 -4.54
C ASP A 50 3.97 2.83 -5.18
N HIS A 51 2.68 2.72 -5.54
CA HIS A 51 2.11 1.58 -6.25
C HIS A 51 1.80 1.91 -7.72
N ALA A 52 1.31 3.10 -8.00
CA ALA A 52 0.65 3.41 -9.26
C ALA A 52 1.28 4.53 -10.10
N ALA A 53 2.23 5.32 -9.58
CA ALA A 53 2.71 6.51 -10.30
C ALA A 53 3.42 6.20 -11.63
N ALA A 54 4.00 5.00 -11.81
CA ALA A 54 4.59 4.58 -13.08
C ALA A 54 3.55 4.23 -14.17
N THR A 55 2.27 4.06 -13.82
CA THR A 55 1.23 3.53 -14.73
C THR A 55 1.09 4.35 -16.01
N GLY A 56 1.00 5.69 -15.91
CA GLY A 56 0.86 6.55 -17.08
C GLY A 56 2.05 6.47 -18.03
N ALA A 57 3.27 6.50 -17.50
CA ALA A 57 4.50 6.36 -18.28
C ALA A 57 4.61 4.98 -18.95
N MET A 58 4.11 3.91 -18.31
CA MET A 58 4.05 2.58 -18.94
C MET A 58 3.03 2.52 -20.06
N VAL A 59 1.85 3.15 -19.92
CA VAL A 59 0.85 3.23 -20.99
C VAL A 59 1.34 4.13 -22.14
N GLU A 60 2.09 5.19 -21.86
CA GLU A 60 2.74 5.99 -22.91
C GLU A 60 3.72 5.14 -23.74
N ARG A 61 4.52 4.28 -23.06
CA ARG A 61 5.45 3.36 -23.71
C ARG A 61 4.72 2.25 -24.49
N TRP A 62 3.62 1.74 -23.97
CA TRP A 62 2.81 0.66 -24.57
C TRP A 62 1.33 1.08 -24.63
N PRO A 63 0.90 1.78 -25.71
CA PRO A 63 -0.44 2.36 -25.79
C PRO A 63 -1.62 1.37 -25.77
N SER A 64 -1.35 0.06 -25.94
CA SER A 64 -2.35 -1.01 -25.81
C SER A 64 -2.36 -1.69 -24.44
N LEU A 65 -1.56 -1.22 -23.48
CA LEU A 65 -1.47 -1.81 -22.14
C LEU A 65 -2.77 -1.54 -21.36
N GLU A 66 -3.39 -2.61 -20.88
CA GLU A 66 -4.62 -2.53 -20.08
C GLU A 66 -4.29 -2.35 -18.59
N VAL A 67 -5.03 -1.50 -17.90
CA VAL A 67 -4.85 -1.17 -16.48
C VAL A 67 -6.13 -1.46 -15.72
N TYR A 68 -6.04 -2.35 -14.77
CA TYR A 68 -7.16 -2.74 -13.90
C TYR A 68 -6.99 -2.11 -12.52
N VAL A 69 -8.01 -1.40 -12.04
CA VAL A 69 -7.99 -0.67 -10.77
C VAL A 69 -9.40 -0.58 -10.20
N HIS A 70 -9.52 -0.46 -8.87
CA HIS A 70 -10.83 -0.23 -8.26
C HIS A 70 -11.53 1.03 -8.83
N GLU A 71 -12.84 0.98 -9.02
CA GLU A 71 -13.68 2.05 -9.61
C GLU A 71 -13.49 3.42 -8.96
N ARG A 72 -13.19 3.46 -7.65
CA ARG A 72 -12.91 4.71 -6.93
C ARG A 72 -11.54 5.29 -7.26
N GLY A 73 -10.58 4.46 -7.66
CA GLY A 73 -9.25 4.88 -8.10
C GLY A 73 -9.20 5.30 -9.57
N ALA A 74 -10.00 4.65 -10.42
CA ALA A 74 -9.98 4.83 -11.87
C ALA A 74 -10.05 6.29 -12.34
N PRO A 75 -10.96 7.15 -11.82
CA PRO A 75 -11.02 8.57 -12.23
C PRO A 75 -9.73 9.35 -11.93
N HIS A 76 -8.97 8.95 -10.92
CA HIS A 76 -7.73 9.62 -10.53
C HIS A 76 -6.51 9.15 -11.34
N LEU A 77 -6.61 8.03 -12.04
CA LEU A 77 -5.63 7.67 -13.06
C LEU A 77 -5.88 8.41 -14.36
N VAL A 78 -7.15 8.59 -14.73
CA VAL A 78 -7.54 9.33 -15.97
C VAL A 78 -7.27 10.82 -15.82
N ASP A 79 -7.61 11.39 -14.67
CA ASP A 79 -7.29 12.79 -14.31
C ASP A 79 -6.62 12.84 -12.95
N PRO A 80 -5.28 12.85 -12.90
CA PRO A 80 -4.54 12.83 -11.65
C PRO A 80 -4.49 14.17 -10.91
N SER A 81 -5.15 15.22 -11.39
CA SER A 81 -5.06 16.57 -10.84
C SER A 81 -5.40 16.65 -9.34
N LYS A 82 -6.44 15.96 -8.90
CA LYS A 82 -6.82 15.90 -7.48
C LYS A 82 -5.84 15.08 -6.64
N LEU A 83 -5.34 13.98 -7.20
CA LEU A 83 -4.32 13.15 -6.56
C LEU A 83 -3.04 13.95 -6.37
N LEU A 84 -2.57 14.65 -7.42
CA LEU A 84 -1.41 15.53 -7.37
C LEU A 84 -1.57 16.65 -6.35
N ALA A 85 -2.70 17.35 -6.36
CA ALA A 85 -2.96 18.42 -5.38
C ALA A 85 -2.98 17.91 -3.93
N SER A 86 -3.38 16.65 -3.70
CA SER A 86 -3.29 16.02 -2.38
C SER A 86 -1.85 15.64 -2.02
N ALA A 87 -1.12 15.06 -2.97
CA ALA A 87 0.27 14.67 -2.80
C ALA A 87 1.21 15.87 -2.58
N GLU A 88 0.99 16.99 -3.29
CA GLU A 88 1.74 18.23 -3.06
C GLU A 88 1.62 18.75 -1.63
N ARG A 89 0.42 18.63 -1.02
CA ARG A 89 0.24 19.03 0.39
C ARG A 89 1.01 18.13 1.36
N LEU A 90 1.21 16.86 0.99
CA LEU A 90 1.89 15.87 1.84
C LEU A 90 3.41 15.87 1.63
N TYR A 91 3.86 15.93 0.39
CA TYR A 91 5.27 15.74 0.01
C TYR A 91 6.01 17.05 -0.35
N GLY A 92 5.27 18.14 -0.66
CA GLY A 92 5.85 19.41 -1.07
C GLY A 92 6.85 19.27 -2.23
N ASP A 93 7.96 19.98 -2.13
CA ASP A 93 9.04 19.96 -3.12
C ASP A 93 9.71 18.58 -3.33
N ARG A 94 9.42 17.61 -2.48
CA ARG A 94 9.94 16.25 -2.60
C ARG A 94 9.10 15.35 -3.51
N LEU A 95 7.92 15.80 -3.95
CA LEU A 95 6.97 14.96 -4.71
C LEU A 95 7.62 14.32 -5.94
N GLU A 96 8.22 15.11 -6.83
CA GLU A 96 8.84 14.60 -8.07
C GLU A 96 10.08 13.74 -7.77
N TYR A 97 10.87 14.11 -6.77
CA TYR A 97 12.03 13.30 -6.35
C TYR A 97 11.63 11.90 -5.85
N LEU A 98 10.54 11.83 -5.06
CA LEU A 98 10.07 10.56 -4.49
C LEU A 98 9.39 9.68 -5.54
N TRP A 99 8.46 10.25 -6.30
CA TRP A 99 7.51 9.48 -7.09
C TRP A 99 7.67 9.61 -8.60
N GLY A 100 8.49 10.59 -9.05
CA GLY A 100 8.64 10.93 -10.45
C GLY A 100 7.42 11.69 -11.00
N LYS A 101 7.24 11.67 -12.31
CA LYS A 101 6.09 12.28 -12.97
C LYS A 101 4.88 11.38 -12.94
N ILE A 102 3.74 11.94 -12.63
CA ILE A 102 2.47 11.23 -12.64
C ILE A 102 1.71 11.64 -13.91
N GLU A 103 1.83 10.82 -14.95
CA GLU A 103 1.15 11.04 -16.22
C GLU A 103 -0.27 10.44 -16.20
N PRO A 104 -1.26 11.10 -16.85
CA PRO A 104 -2.62 10.56 -16.94
C PRO A 104 -2.65 9.29 -17.79
N VAL A 105 -3.55 8.38 -17.44
CA VAL A 105 -3.83 7.16 -18.21
C VAL A 105 -5.04 7.41 -19.11
N PRO A 106 -4.95 7.16 -20.43
CA PRO A 106 -6.12 7.29 -21.29
C PRO A 106 -7.28 6.42 -20.81
N GLU A 107 -8.50 6.95 -20.78
CA GLU A 107 -9.68 6.26 -20.27
C GLU A 107 -9.92 4.89 -20.95
N ALA A 108 -9.59 4.78 -22.22
CA ALA A 108 -9.71 3.53 -22.99
C ALA A 108 -8.82 2.39 -22.48
N ASN A 109 -7.77 2.71 -21.71
CA ASN A 109 -6.86 1.72 -21.12
C ASN A 109 -7.29 1.31 -19.71
N VAL A 110 -8.24 2.03 -19.07
CA VAL A 110 -8.61 1.82 -17.67
C VAL A 110 -9.83 0.93 -17.54
N HIS A 111 -9.69 -0.19 -16.84
CA HIS A 111 -10.75 -1.14 -16.51
C HIS A 111 -11.09 -1.03 -15.02
N ALA A 112 -12.28 -0.49 -14.73
CA ALA A 112 -12.74 -0.30 -13.36
C ALA A 112 -13.23 -1.62 -12.76
N LEU A 113 -12.76 -1.93 -11.55
CA LEU A 113 -13.14 -3.08 -10.74
C LEU A 113 -14.03 -2.63 -9.57
N SER A 114 -15.02 -3.45 -9.20
CA SER A 114 -15.83 -3.21 -8.00
C SER A 114 -15.49 -4.17 -6.84
N GLY A 115 -14.75 -5.24 -7.13
CA GLY A 115 -14.45 -6.34 -6.23
C GLY A 115 -15.51 -7.45 -6.31
N GLY A 116 -15.07 -8.67 -6.61
CA GLY A 116 -15.94 -9.84 -6.86
C GLY A 116 -15.76 -10.41 -8.26
N GLU A 117 -15.03 -9.73 -9.13
CA GLU A 117 -14.70 -10.17 -10.47
C GLU A 117 -13.56 -11.20 -10.46
N THR A 118 -13.42 -11.90 -11.59
CA THR A 118 -12.21 -12.64 -11.95
C THR A 118 -11.64 -12.03 -13.23
N VAL A 119 -10.42 -11.51 -13.17
CA VAL A 119 -9.72 -10.90 -14.30
C VAL A 119 -8.36 -11.53 -14.48
N LEU A 120 -8.00 -11.91 -15.71
CA LEU A 120 -6.66 -12.44 -16.06
C LEU A 120 -6.22 -13.63 -15.17
N GLY A 121 -7.15 -14.47 -14.69
CA GLY A 121 -6.87 -15.57 -13.77
C GLY A 121 -6.76 -15.16 -12.28
N MET A 122 -7.00 -13.89 -11.96
CA MET A 122 -6.99 -13.35 -10.61
C MET A 122 -8.42 -13.15 -10.09
N ARG A 123 -8.73 -13.72 -8.93
CA ARG A 123 -9.96 -13.36 -8.20
C ARG A 123 -9.71 -12.05 -7.47
N VAL A 124 -10.62 -11.09 -7.66
CA VAL A 124 -10.53 -9.74 -7.08
C VAL A 124 -11.46 -9.61 -5.88
N VAL A 125 -11.03 -8.93 -4.83
CA VAL A 125 -11.91 -8.53 -3.74
C VAL A 125 -11.63 -7.08 -3.32
N TYR A 126 -12.71 -6.36 -3.02
CA TYR A 126 -12.61 -5.03 -2.44
C TYR A 126 -12.16 -5.12 -0.97
N THR A 127 -11.05 -4.46 -0.64
CA THR A 127 -10.38 -4.53 0.67
C THR A 127 -10.08 -3.13 1.21
N PRO A 128 -11.12 -2.32 1.51
CA PRO A 128 -10.94 -0.97 2.05
C PRO A 128 -10.39 -1.01 3.49
N GLY A 129 -9.87 0.12 3.92
CA GLY A 129 -9.38 0.33 5.29
C GLY A 129 -8.05 1.07 5.33
N HIS A 130 -7.07 0.65 4.55
CA HIS A 130 -5.88 1.43 4.24
C HIS A 130 -6.22 2.58 3.25
N ALA A 131 -6.90 2.24 2.17
CA ALA A 131 -7.41 3.20 1.19
C ALA A 131 -8.81 2.81 0.73
N SER A 132 -9.65 3.81 0.40
CA SER A 132 -11.03 3.60 -0.07
C SER A 132 -11.12 2.98 -1.46
N HIS A 133 -10.02 2.87 -2.18
CA HIS A 133 -9.88 2.31 -3.52
C HIS A 133 -8.98 1.06 -3.54
N HIS A 134 -8.82 0.37 -2.41
CA HIS A 134 -7.94 -0.79 -2.30
C HIS A 134 -8.66 -2.09 -2.68
N VAL A 135 -7.99 -2.95 -3.47
CA VAL A 135 -8.37 -4.33 -3.79
C VAL A 135 -7.21 -5.28 -3.55
N CYS A 136 -7.51 -6.53 -3.27
CA CYS A 136 -6.55 -7.63 -3.30
C CYS A 136 -6.86 -8.58 -4.46
N TYR A 137 -5.81 -9.26 -4.94
CA TYR A 137 -5.89 -10.24 -6.01
C TYR A 137 -5.43 -11.60 -5.51
N LEU A 138 -6.18 -12.65 -5.78
CA LEU A 138 -5.76 -14.03 -5.55
C LEU A 138 -5.52 -14.73 -6.87
N HIS A 139 -4.29 -15.15 -7.13
CA HIS A 139 -3.97 -16.05 -8.23
C HIS A 139 -4.24 -17.48 -7.77
N GLU A 140 -5.37 -18.05 -8.22
CA GLU A 140 -5.87 -19.32 -7.70
C GLU A 140 -4.94 -20.48 -8.01
N GLU A 141 -4.26 -20.50 -9.17
CA GLU A 141 -3.35 -21.58 -9.55
C GLU A 141 -2.14 -21.68 -8.61
N SER A 142 -1.51 -20.55 -8.24
CA SER A 142 -0.36 -20.55 -7.32
C SER A 142 -0.76 -20.43 -5.85
N GLY A 143 -2.02 -20.12 -5.56
CA GLY A 143 -2.48 -19.80 -4.21
C GLY A 143 -1.85 -18.52 -3.62
N THR A 144 -1.31 -17.63 -4.45
CA THR A 144 -0.67 -16.39 -4.02
C THR A 144 -1.69 -15.26 -3.95
N ALA A 145 -1.80 -14.59 -2.81
CA ALA A 145 -2.59 -13.37 -2.66
C ALA A 145 -1.68 -12.14 -2.74
N PHE A 146 -1.94 -11.25 -3.70
CA PHE A 146 -1.30 -9.94 -3.84
C PHE A 146 -2.14 -8.94 -3.05
N VAL A 147 -1.57 -8.42 -1.98
CA VAL A 147 -2.34 -7.81 -0.90
C VAL A 147 -2.05 -6.33 -0.70
N GLY A 148 -1.18 -5.74 -1.52
CA GLY A 148 -0.78 -4.34 -1.37
C GLY A 148 -0.46 -4.00 0.08
N ASP A 149 -1.07 -2.91 0.56
CA ASP A 149 -0.81 -2.36 1.89
C ASP A 149 -1.74 -2.89 2.98
N VAL A 150 -2.81 -3.62 2.60
CA VAL A 150 -3.73 -4.16 3.60
C VAL A 150 -3.06 -5.17 4.53
N ALA A 151 -2.02 -5.87 4.07
CA ALA A 151 -1.23 -6.78 4.89
C ALA A 151 0.06 -6.13 5.46
N ALA A 152 0.13 -4.82 5.48
CA ALA A 152 1.19 -4.03 6.10
C ALA A 152 2.58 -4.17 5.45
N VAL A 153 3.56 -3.47 6.02
CA VAL A 153 4.96 -3.43 5.61
C VAL A 153 5.79 -4.37 6.47
N ARG A 154 6.68 -5.14 5.85
CA ARG A 154 7.66 -5.98 6.53
C ARG A 154 8.95 -6.05 5.72
N ILE A 155 10.02 -5.40 6.17
CA ILE A 155 11.33 -5.40 5.49
C ILE A 155 12.22 -6.52 6.03
N PRO A 156 12.54 -7.57 5.23
CA PRO A 156 13.44 -8.62 5.69
C PRO A 156 14.86 -8.09 6.00
N PRO A 157 15.57 -8.70 6.94
CA PRO A 157 15.24 -9.92 7.69
C PRO A 157 14.42 -9.68 8.97
N THR A 158 13.99 -8.45 9.27
CA THR A 158 13.16 -8.21 10.45
C THR A 158 11.80 -8.89 10.37
N ASN A 159 11.25 -9.23 11.54
CA ASN A 159 9.86 -9.66 11.68
C ASN A 159 8.93 -8.52 12.11
N LEU A 160 9.46 -7.29 12.19
CA LEU A 160 8.63 -6.12 12.50
C LEU A 160 7.65 -5.89 11.35
N ILE A 161 6.39 -5.75 11.71
CA ILE A 161 5.29 -5.48 10.79
C ILE A 161 4.67 -4.15 11.19
N LEU A 162 4.59 -3.22 10.24
CA LEU A 162 4.02 -1.88 10.45
C LEU A 162 2.89 -1.62 9.45
N PRO A 163 1.65 -1.41 9.89
CA PRO A 163 0.57 -0.94 9.04
C PRO A 163 0.85 0.50 8.60
N PRO A 164 0.90 0.80 7.28
CA PRO A 164 1.04 2.17 6.80
C PRO A 164 -0.30 2.90 6.96
N THR A 165 -0.29 4.02 7.68
CA THR A 165 -1.51 4.77 8.02
C THR A 165 -1.50 6.23 7.53
N PRO A 166 -1.18 6.49 6.24
CA PRO A 166 -1.22 7.86 5.71
C PRO A 166 -2.67 8.36 5.60
N PRO A 167 -2.92 9.69 5.74
CA PRO A 167 -4.23 10.23 5.44
C PRO A 167 -4.54 10.11 3.93
N PRO A 168 -5.82 10.14 3.49
CA PRO A 168 -6.99 10.55 4.27
C PRO A 168 -7.94 9.41 4.69
N ASP A 169 -7.74 8.17 4.26
CA ASP A 169 -8.81 7.17 4.12
C ASP A 169 -8.81 6.07 5.20
N ILE A 170 -7.94 6.18 6.22
CA ILE A 170 -7.81 5.12 7.23
C ILE A 170 -9.14 4.84 7.93
N ASP A 171 -9.51 3.54 7.95
CA ASP A 171 -10.68 3.00 8.64
C ASP A 171 -10.33 1.63 9.23
N ILE A 172 -10.15 1.58 10.55
CA ILE A 172 -9.64 0.39 11.24
C ILE A 172 -10.60 -0.79 11.13
N GLU A 173 -11.90 -0.56 11.31
CA GLU A 173 -12.92 -1.62 11.27
C GLU A 173 -13.08 -2.20 9.85
N LEU A 174 -12.98 -1.36 8.82
CA LEU A 174 -12.97 -1.83 7.43
C LEU A 174 -11.69 -2.60 7.12
N TRP A 175 -10.55 -2.15 7.63
CA TRP A 175 -9.28 -2.83 7.43
C TRP A 175 -9.28 -4.23 8.05
N GLU A 176 -9.78 -4.36 9.29
CA GLU A 176 -9.91 -5.66 9.95
C GLU A 176 -10.85 -6.63 9.18
N LYS A 177 -11.95 -6.12 8.62
CA LYS A 177 -12.82 -6.91 7.74
C LYS A 177 -12.10 -7.34 6.48
N SER A 178 -11.30 -6.47 5.89
CA SER A 178 -10.50 -6.77 4.70
C SER A 178 -9.46 -7.85 4.98
N LEU A 179 -8.78 -7.80 6.14
CA LEU A 179 -7.88 -8.86 6.58
C LEU A 179 -8.60 -10.21 6.74
N ALA A 180 -9.83 -10.21 7.30
CA ALA A 180 -10.61 -11.43 7.44
C ALA A 180 -11.04 -12.03 6.09
N ILE A 181 -11.31 -11.19 5.08
CA ILE A 181 -11.62 -11.64 3.72
C ILE A 181 -10.39 -12.31 3.07
N VAL A 182 -9.21 -11.67 3.20
CA VAL A 182 -7.95 -12.24 2.67
C VAL A 182 -7.63 -13.57 3.36
N GLU A 183 -7.81 -13.65 4.68
CA GLU A 183 -7.60 -14.88 5.45
C GLU A 183 -8.55 -16.01 5.02
N ALA A 184 -9.83 -15.69 4.77
CA ALA A 184 -10.83 -16.64 4.31
C ALA A 184 -10.56 -17.22 2.90
N TRP A 185 -9.65 -16.64 2.14
CA TRP A 185 -9.15 -17.21 0.89
C TRP A 185 -8.22 -18.39 1.11
N GLU A 186 -7.69 -18.55 2.34
CA GLU A 186 -6.68 -19.55 2.71
C GLU A 186 -5.49 -19.57 1.74
N PRO A 187 -4.89 -18.40 1.42
CA PRO A 187 -3.82 -18.36 0.44
C PRO A 187 -2.59 -19.10 0.96
N SER A 188 -1.84 -19.73 0.05
CA SER A 188 -0.59 -20.42 0.39
C SER A 188 0.50 -19.42 0.82
N ARG A 189 0.42 -18.17 0.35
CA ARG A 189 1.32 -17.07 0.69
C ARG A 189 0.69 -15.71 0.37
N LEU A 190 1.17 -14.68 1.06
CA LEU A 190 0.93 -13.28 0.70
C LEU A 190 2.13 -12.75 -0.09
N ALA A 191 1.84 -11.93 -1.10
CA ALA A 191 2.81 -11.14 -1.84
C ALA A 191 2.64 -9.68 -1.40
N LEU A 192 3.58 -9.18 -0.61
CA LEU A 192 3.58 -7.82 -0.09
C LEU A 192 4.27 -6.89 -1.10
N THR A 193 3.74 -5.70 -1.30
CA THR A 193 4.45 -4.64 -2.03
C THR A 193 5.62 -4.13 -1.19
N HIS A 194 5.51 -4.08 0.15
CA HIS A 194 6.52 -3.64 1.10
C HIS A 194 6.88 -4.70 2.19
N PHE A 195 7.61 -5.78 2.03
CA PHE A 195 8.30 -6.35 0.93
C PHE A 195 8.29 -7.88 1.03
N GLY A 196 8.13 -8.53 -0.13
CA GLY A 196 8.41 -9.95 -0.31
C GLY A 196 7.24 -10.89 0.01
N ALA A 197 7.53 -12.18 -0.03
CA ALA A 197 6.54 -13.22 0.19
C ALA A 197 6.45 -13.63 1.67
N VAL A 198 5.22 -13.92 2.14
CA VAL A 198 4.93 -14.40 3.49
C VAL A 198 4.18 -15.72 3.42
N ALA A 199 4.80 -16.80 3.92
CA ALA A 199 4.18 -18.13 3.94
C ALA A 199 3.32 -18.39 5.20
N ASN A 200 3.67 -17.78 6.34
CA ASN A 200 2.90 -17.93 7.58
C ASN A 200 1.75 -16.91 7.62
N VAL A 201 0.77 -17.08 6.74
CA VAL A 201 -0.29 -16.12 6.48
C VAL A 201 -1.07 -15.75 7.74
N GLY A 202 -1.64 -16.73 8.45
CA GLY A 202 -2.46 -16.48 9.64
C GLY A 202 -1.71 -15.69 10.72
N THR A 203 -0.48 -16.13 11.07
CA THR A 203 0.36 -15.43 12.05
C THR A 203 0.66 -13.99 11.61
N HIS A 204 0.95 -13.78 10.32
CA HIS A 204 1.22 -12.44 9.81
C HIS A 204 0.00 -11.52 9.94
N LEU A 205 -1.17 -11.97 9.50
CA LEU A 205 -2.42 -11.19 9.57
C LEU A 205 -2.84 -10.89 11.01
N ASP A 206 -2.60 -11.81 11.95
CA ASP A 206 -2.85 -11.57 13.38
C ASP A 206 -1.94 -10.48 13.96
N VAL A 207 -0.66 -10.46 13.54
CA VAL A 207 0.26 -9.38 13.93
C VAL A 207 -0.18 -8.05 13.32
N VAL A 208 -0.60 -8.03 12.05
CA VAL A 208 -1.15 -6.80 11.42
C VAL A 208 -2.33 -6.26 12.21
N ARG A 209 -3.32 -7.09 12.56
CA ARG A 209 -4.49 -6.67 13.37
C ARG A 209 -4.06 -6.09 14.72
N THR A 210 -3.13 -6.76 15.39
CA THR A 210 -2.63 -6.33 16.69
C THR A 210 -1.94 -4.97 16.60
N ARG A 211 -1.02 -4.82 15.65
CA ARG A 211 -0.30 -3.56 15.42
C ARG A 211 -1.22 -2.42 15.02
N LEU A 212 -2.16 -2.68 14.11
CA LEU A 212 -3.13 -1.67 13.67
C LEU A 212 -3.92 -1.08 14.85
N ARG A 213 -4.38 -1.92 15.79
CA ARG A 213 -5.06 -1.48 17.01
C ARG A 213 -4.12 -0.72 17.95
N GLN A 214 -2.89 -1.20 18.11
CA GLN A 214 -1.88 -0.55 18.95
C GLN A 214 -1.55 0.86 18.43
N GLU A 215 -1.32 1.00 17.12
CA GLU A 215 -1.03 2.31 16.52
C GLU A 215 -2.23 3.25 16.61
N ALA A 216 -3.44 2.73 16.38
CA ALA A 216 -4.66 3.53 16.54
C ALA A 216 -4.83 4.05 17.97
N GLU A 217 -4.62 3.21 18.99
CA GLU A 217 -4.74 3.62 20.38
C GLU A 217 -3.61 4.60 20.79
N ALA A 218 -2.37 4.35 20.35
CA ALA A 218 -1.27 5.28 20.58
C ALA A 218 -1.55 6.68 20.00
N ALA A 219 -2.09 6.74 18.79
CA ALA A 219 -2.47 8.02 18.16
C ALA A 219 -3.68 8.70 18.82
N ARG A 220 -4.47 7.98 19.61
CA ARG A 220 -5.55 8.54 20.42
C ARG A 220 -5.05 9.17 21.71
N GLU A 221 -4.00 8.60 22.31
CA GLU A 221 -3.46 9.00 23.60
C GLU A 221 -2.35 10.07 23.49
N LEU A 222 -1.63 10.08 22.36
CA LEU A 222 -0.46 10.91 22.12
C LEU A 222 -0.77 12.01 21.09
N ASP A 223 -0.07 13.13 21.18
CA ASP A 223 -0.01 14.09 20.08
C ASP A 223 0.97 13.63 18.98
N ALA A 224 1.03 14.34 17.86
CA ALA A 224 1.82 13.95 16.70
C ALA A 224 3.32 13.77 17.02
N GLU A 225 3.90 14.67 17.82
CA GLU A 225 5.33 14.65 18.17
C GLU A 225 5.65 13.47 19.10
N ALA A 226 4.82 13.26 20.11
CA ALA A 226 4.96 12.15 21.06
C ALA A 226 4.74 10.79 20.38
N TYR A 227 3.74 10.69 19.48
CA TYR A 227 3.49 9.48 18.70
C TYR A 227 4.67 9.12 17.80
N GLU A 228 5.21 10.09 17.04
CA GLU A 228 6.36 9.86 16.17
C GLU A 228 7.58 9.42 16.96
N ALA A 229 7.85 10.05 18.11
CA ALA A 229 8.97 9.71 19.00
C ALA A 229 8.82 8.28 19.56
N ASP A 230 7.62 7.91 20.04
CA ASP A 230 7.32 6.59 20.58
C ASP A 230 7.45 5.50 19.50
N LEU A 231 6.85 5.71 18.33
CA LEU A 231 6.94 4.76 17.22
C LEU A 231 8.40 4.58 16.77
N LYS A 232 9.16 5.66 16.65
CA LYS A 232 10.58 5.62 16.32
C LYS A 232 11.37 4.81 17.35
N GLN A 233 11.18 5.06 18.64
CA GLN A 233 11.86 4.33 19.70
C GLN A 233 11.55 2.82 19.65
N ARG A 234 10.32 2.44 19.41
CA ARG A 234 9.90 1.03 19.28
C ARG A 234 10.55 0.36 18.06
N ILE A 235 10.63 1.05 16.93
CA ILE A 235 11.29 0.54 15.72
C ILE A 235 12.80 0.36 15.95
N GLU A 236 13.46 1.36 16.54
CA GLU A 236 14.91 1.32 16.80
C GLU A 236 15.28 0.27 17.86
N ALA A 237 14.36 -0.11 18.75
CA ALA A 237 14.56 -1.21 19.70
C ALA A 237 14.50 -2.61 19.05
N ASP A 238 13.79 -2.74 17.94
CA ASP A 238 13.59 -4.01 17.22
C ASP A 238 14.56 -4.22 16.04
N ILE A 239 15.27 -3.18 15.59
CA ILE A 239 16.11 -3.21 14.38
C ILE A 239 17.50 -2.63 14.67
N ASP A 240 18.50 -3.52 14.71
CA ASP A 240 19.93 -3.14 14.87
C ASP A 240 20.61 -2.80 13.54
N ASP A 241 20.10 -3.31 12.40
CA ASP A 241 20.68 -3.09 11.09
C ASP A 241 20.26 -1.72 10.52
N ALA A 242 21.23 -0.83 10.33
CA ALA A 242 20.97 0.53 9.85
C ALA A 242 20.38 0.59 8.43
N GLN A 243 20.69 -0.38 7.56
CA GLN A 243 20.13 -0.44 6.22
C GLN A 243 18.67 -0.87 6.28
N VAL A 244 18.33 -1.91 7.04
CA VAL A 244 16.96 -2.38 7.25
C VAL A 244 16.10 -1.28 7.87
N LEU A 245 16.65 -0.57 8.87
CA LEU A 245 16.00 0.59 9.47
C LEU A 245 15.71 1.69 8.44
N ALA A 246 16.69 2.04 7.60
CA ALA A 246 16.52 3.05 6.56
C ALA A 246 15.46 2.63 5.52
N GLU A 247 15.46 1.37 5.10
CA GLU A 247 14.46 0.82 4.18
C GLU A 247 13.05 0.84 4.79
N LEU A 248 12.91 0.46 6.07
CA LEU A 248 11.62 0.51 6.76
C LEU A 248 11.09 1.95 6.89
N LEU A 249 11.94 2.89 7.31
CA LEU A 249 11.57 4.31 7.44
C LEU A 249 11.28 4.98 6.09
N GLN A 250 11.84 4.45 5.00
CA GLN A 250 11.49 4.88 3.65
C GLN A 250 10.13 4.32 3.20
N ALA A 251 9.82 3.05 3.55
CA ALA A 251 8.54 2.42 3.24
C ALA A 251 7.40 2.97 4.11
N VAL A 252 7.68 3.29 5.38
CA VAL A 252 6.72 3.82 6.35
C VAL A 252 7.27 5.10 6.98
N PRO A 253 7.21 6.25 6.28
CA PRO A 253 7.68 7.52 6.85
C PRO A 253 6.84 7.93 8.06
N LEU A 254 7.49 8.07 9.23
CA LEU A 254 6.81 8.25 10.52
C LEU A 254 5.92 9.49 10.56
N ALA A 255 6.37 10.57 9.93
CA ALA A 255 5.63 11.85 9.90
C ALA A 255 4.23 11.76 9.27
N TYR A 256 3.94 10.71 8.49
CA TYR A 256 2.64 10.55 7.82
C TYR A 256 1.69 9.59 8.55
N GLN A 257 2.20 8.81 9.52
CA GLN A 257 1.42 7.76 10.19
C GLN A 257 0.33 8.35 11.09
N TYR A 258 0.69 9.33 11.91
CA TYR A 258 -0.24 9.98 12.83
C TYR A 258 -1.45 10.59 12.13
N GLY A 259 -1.24 11.28 11.00
CA GLY A 259 -2.29 12.06 10.34
C GLY A 259 -3.50 11.25 9.87
N GLY A 260 -3.30 10.01 9.46
CA GLY A 260 -4.41 9.12 9.08
C GLY A 260 -5.18 8.62 10.30
N LEU A 261 -4.49 8.29 11.39
CA LEU A 261 -5.09 7.81 12.64
C LEU A 261 -5.81 8.94 13.39
N ASP A 262 -5.24 10.13 13.45
CA ASP A 262 -5.89 11.32 14.03
C ASP A 262 -7.20 11.62 13.28
N ARG A 263 -7.16 11.60 11.94
CA ARG A 263 -8.35 11.75 11.11
C ARG A 263 -9.37 10.64 11.33
N TYR A 264 -8.95 9.40 11.54
CA TYR A 264 -9.83 8.28 11.87
C TYR A 264 -10.59 8.58 13.18
N TRP A 265 -9.90 9.01 14.25
CA TRP A 265 -10.52 9.35 15.52
C TRP A 265 -11.40 10.60 15.44
N SER A 266 -10.97 11.63 14.71
CA SER A 266 -11.75 12.87 14.55
C SER A 266 -13.14 12.66 13.94
N LYS A 267 -13.30 11.60 13.14
CA LYS A 267 -14.60 11.20 12.55
C LYS A 267 -15.49 10.40 13.54
N ARG A 268 -14.99 10.05 14.74
CA ARG A 268 -15.63 9.16 15.73
C ARG A 268 -15.64 9.76 17.14
N PRO A 269 -16.15 10.99 17.33
CA PRO A 269 -16.07 11.70 18.63
C PRO A 269 -16.75 10.93 19.78
N GLY A 270 -17.77 10.10 19.51
CA GLY A 270 -18.44 9.29 20.52
C GLY A 270 -17.64 8.09 21.05
N LEU A 271 -16.57 7.68 20.37
CA LEU A 271 -15.66 6.63 20.84
C LEU A 271 -14.49 7.21 21.66
N ALA A 272 -14.22 8.51 21.53
CA ALA A 272 -13.18 9.20 22.27
C ALA A 272 -13.49 9.34 23.78
N GLU A 273 -14.75 9.31 24.18
CA GLU A 273 -15.20 9.49 25.58
C GLU A 273 -15.24 8.19 26.41
N SER A 274 -15.02 7.01 25.81
CA SER A 274 -15.12 5.71 26.48
C SER A 274 -13.78 5.15 26.98
N ALA A 275 -12.79 6.00 27.31
CA ALA A 275 -11.61 5.55 28.06
C ALA A 275 -12.03 5.13 29.48
N PRO A 276 -11.62 3.94 29.99
CA PRO A 276 -11.87 3.59 31.38
C PRO A 276 -11.15 4.59 32.27
N GLY A 277 -11.94 5.33 33.06
CA GLY A 277 -11.47 6.39 33.92
C GLY A 277 -10.36 5.93 34.84
N ALA A 278 -9.34 6.75 34.96
CA ALA A 278 -8.40 6.70 36.06
C ALA A 278 -9.19 6.82 37.36
N SER A 279 -9.22 5.75 38.14
CA SER A 279 -9.63 5.75 39.56
C SER A 279 -8.50 5.11 40.37
#